data_16d29ecc5ea3a727da69c8dfd574c160
#
_entry.id   16d29ecc5ea3a727da69c8dfd574c160
#
_cell.length_a   1.000
_cell.length_b   1.000
_cell.length_c   1.000
_cell.angle_alpha   90.00
_cell.angle_beta   90.00
_cell.angle_gamma   90.00
#
_symmetry.space_group_name_H-M   'P 1'
#
loop_
_entity.id
_entity.type
_entity.pdbx_description
1 polymer ?
#
loop_
_entity_poly.entity_id
_entity_poly.type
_entity_poly.pdbx_seq_one_letter_code
_entity_poly.pdbx_strand_id
1 'polypeptide(L)'
;MTQPARTAPTLAEVAEAAGVSRSTASRALNDSPRISEETKKRVRAAAKKVNFVPNARGRALAVGRTEIIAVLVTEPLSELFSDPTYSEFLSGITEELSESSYLPVILQASSSHERNRAREHFERRSFDAVIDVSPYKGSELLEVLRELGVPTVLCGQLEGHPYRDVFSTVYSDDEEGGRFAALAMKDRGRKDI
;
A
#
# COMPACT_ATOMS: atom_id res chain seq x y z
N MET A 1 -26.65 -28.89 13.61
CA MET A 1 -27.47 -27.71 13.85
C MET A 1 -26.55 -26.49 13.57
N THR A 2 -26.67 -25.91 12.39
CA THR A 2 -25.86 -24.73 11.97
C THR A 2 -26.50 -23.49 12.58
N GLN A 3 -25.82 -22.83 13.53
CA GLN A 3 -26.27 -21.53 14.03
C GLN A 3 -26.36 -20.54 12.84
N PRO A 4 -27.45 -19.78 12.71
CA PRO A 4 -27.53 -18.74 11.69
C PRO A 4 -26.40 -17.74 11.94
N ALA A 5 -25.64 -17.41 10.88
CA ALA A 5 -24.60 -16.42 10.95
C ALA A 5 -25.20 -15.12 11.50
N ARG A 6 -24.72 -14.66 12.67
CA ARG A 6 -25.11 -13.35 13.22
C ARG A 6 -24.71 -12.31 12.17
N THR A 7 -25.69 -11.63 11.62
CA THR A 7 -25.45 -10.47 10.75
C THR A 7 -24.55 -9.48 11.49
N ALA A 8 -23.47 -9.06 10.85
CA ALA A 8 -22.57 -8.09 11.46
C ALA A 8 -23.35 -6.80 11.83
N PRO A 9 -23.09 -6.21 13.00
CA PRO A 9 -23.76 -4.99 13.43
C PRO A 9 -23.61 -3.88 12.38
N THR A 10 -24.65 -3.07 12.25
CA THR A 10 -24.74 -2.02 11.25
C THR A 10 -24.50 -0.63 11.84
N LEU A 11 -24.15 0.35 11.01
CA LEU A 11 -24.06 1.75 11.42
C LEU A 11 -25.42 2.29 11.92
N ALA A 12 -26.52 1.73 11.45
CA ALA A 12 -27.86 2.10 11.91
C ALA A 12 -28.08 1.73 13.38
N GLU A 13 -27.67 0.53 13.79
CA GLU A 13 -27.75 0.07 15.19
C GLU A 13 -26.84 0.91 16.12
N VAL A 14 -25.66 1.34 15.63
CA VAL A 14 -24.81 2.28 16.38
C VAL A 14 -25.51 3.63 16.57
N ALA A 15 -26.13 4.15 15.51
CA ALA A 15 -26.83 5.43 15.54
C ALA A 15 -28.01 5.40 16.52
N GLU A 16 -28.79 4.32 16.49
CA GLU A 16 -29.89 4.07 17.43
C GLU A 16 -29.40 3.99 18.87
N ALA A 17 -28.38 3.18 19.13
CA ALA A 17 -27.79 2.99 20.46
C ALA A 17 -27.15 4.29 21.02
N ALA A 18 -26.67 5.18 20.14
CA ALA A 18 -26.10 6.48 20.51
C ALA A 18 -27.13 7.61 20.56
N GLY A 19 -28.38 7.40 20.13
CA GLY A 19 -29.43 8.43 20.06
C GLY A 19 -29.08 9.55 19.08
N VAL A 20 -28.51 9.22 17.90
CA VAL A 20 -28.12 10.18 16.86
C VAL A 20 -28.56 9.70 15.49
N SER A 21 -28.53 10.61 14.50
CA SER A 21 -28.76 10.19 13.10
C SER A 21 -27.62 9.32 12.57
N ARG A 22 -27.89 8.47 11.57
CA ARG A 22 -26.88 7.65 10.88
C ARG A 22 -25.75 8.50 10.32
N SER A 23 -26.05 9.69 9.77
CA SER A 23 -25.03 10.62 9.26
C SER A 23 -24.17 11.20 10.37
N THR A 24 -24.75 11.49 11.55
CA THR A 24 -24.01 11.93 12.73
C THR A 24 -23.11 10.83 13.28
N ALA A 25 -23.62 9.59 13.37
CA ALA A 25 -22.82 8.43 13.79
C ALA A 25 -21.63 8.19 12.83
N SER A 26 -21.84 8.25 11.52
CA SER A 26 -20.79 8.12 10.53
C SER A 26 -19.71 9.19 10.69
N ARG A 27 -20.11 10.46 10.79
CA ARG A 27 -19.17 11.58 10.98
C ARG A 27 -18.41 11.49 12.29
N ALA A 28 -19.06 11.05 13.37
CA ALA A 28 -18.43 10.87 14.68
C ALA A 28 -17.38 9.76 14.68
N LEU A 29 -17.65 8.63 14.00
CA LEU A 29 -16.70 7.52 13.86
C LEU A 29 -15.52 7.87 12.95
N ASN A 30 -15.71 8.77 11.98
CA ASN A 30 -14.67 9.29 11.10
C ASN A 30 -13.98 10.56 11.60
N ASP A 31 -14.13 10.86 12.91
CA ASP A 31 -13.45 11.96 13.59
C ASP A 31 -13.70 13.37 13.01
N SER A 32 -14.83 13.56 12.33
CA SER A 32 -15.17 14.84 11.71
C SER A 32 -15.09 15.99 12.73
N PRO A 33 -14.43 17.12 12.38
CA PRO A 33 -14.35 18.29 13.25
C PRO A 33 -15.71 18.98 13.47
N ARG A 34 -16.73 18.62 12.69
CA ARG A 34 -18.09 19.17 12.83
C ARG A 34 -18.90 18.49 13.93
N ILE A 35 -18.36 17.47 14.59
CA ILE A 35 -19.02 16.72 15.67
C ILE A 35 -18.29 17.00 16.99
N SER A 36 -19.04 17.32 18.04
CA SER A 36 -18.46 17.56 19.37
C SER A 36 -17.79 16.31 19.93
N GLU A 37 -16.75 16.48 20.72
CA GLU A 37 -16.03 15.39 21.38
C GLU A 37 -16.94 14.53 22.28
N GLU A 38 -17.93 15.15 22.91
CA GLU A 38 -18.93 14.44 23.70
C GLU A 38 -19.76 13.48 22.83
N THR A 39 -20.23 13.96 21.68
CA THR A 39 -20.97 13.11 20.72
C THR A 39 -20.09 12.00 20.15
N LYS A 40 -18.83 12.29 19.82
CA LYS A 40 -17.87 11.27 19.37
C LYS A 40 -17.67 10.19 20.42
N LYS A 41 -17.45 10.56 21.69
CA LYS A 41 -17.31 9.60 22.81
C LYS A 41 -18.56 8.74 22.96
N ARG A 42 -19.77 9.32 22.91
CA ARG A 42 -21.03 8.59 22.99
C ARG A 42 -21.22 7.60 21.87
N VAL A 43 -20.92 8.00 20.62
CA VAL A 43 -21.03 7.13 19.45
C VAL A 43 -19.99 6.00 19.49
N ARG A 44 -18.74 6.28 19.87
CA ARG A 44 -17.71 5.25 20.05
C ARG A 44 -18.08 4.22 21.13
N ALA A 45 -18.65 4.68 22.25
CA ALA A 45 -19.14 3.79 23.30
C ALA A 45 -20.29 2.91 22.79
N ALA A 46 -21.24 3.47 22.04
CA ALA A 46 -22.32 2.71 21.41
C ALA A 46 -21.80 1.67 20.42
N ALA A 47 -20.85 2.03 19.54
CA ALA A 47 -20.22 1.12 18.59
C ALA A 47 -19.56 -0.08 19.32
N LYS A 48 -18.83 0.21 20.40
CA LYS A 48 -18.21 -0.85 21.23
C LYS A 48 -19.29 -1.77 21.88
N LYS A 49 -20.37 -1.20 22.37
CA LYS A 49 -21.47 -1.94 23.02
C LYS A 49 -22.15 -2.93 22.03
N VAL A 50 -22.35 -2.53 20.78
CA VAL A 50 -22.96 -3.40 19.76
C VAL A 50 -21.94 -4.23 18.98
N ASN A 51 -20.64 -4.18 19.34
CA ASN A 51 -19.54 -4.83 18.63
C ASN A 51 -19.46 -4.42 17.14
N PHE A 52 -19.77 -3.17 16.84
CA PHE A 52 -19.66 -2.62 15.50
C PHE A 52 -18.21 -2.28 15.17
N VAL A 53 -17.71 -2.83 14.07
CA VAL A 53 -16.43 -2.45 13.47
C VAL A 53 -16.73 -1.68 12.18
N PRO A 54 -16.25 -0.44 12.04
CA PRO A 54 -16.43 0.31 10.79
C PRO A 54 -15.94 -0.49 9.59
N ASN A 55 -16.77 -0.59 8.56
CA ASN A 55 -16.38 -1.26 7.32
C ASN A 55 -15.32 -0.39 6.60
N ALA A 56 -14.13 -0.95 6.35
CA ALA A 56 -13.05 -0.26 5.66
C ALA A 56 -13.49 0.32 4.29
N ARG A 57 -14.33 -0.41 3.55
CA ARG A 57 -14.90 0.08 2.27
C ARG A 57 -15.79 1.31 2.44
N GLY A 58 -16.62 1.33 3.49
CA GLY A 58 -17.46 2.48 3.80
C GLY A 58 -16.64 3.69 4.25
N ARG A 59 -15.53 3.46 4.95
CA ARG A 59 -14.58 4.49 5.35
C ARG A 59 -13.82 5.03 4.15
N ALA A 60 -13.31 4.16 3.28
CA ALA A 60 -12.64 4.53 2.04
C ALA A 60 -13.50 5.44 1.15
N LEU A 61 -14.79 5.11 0.99
CA LEU A 61 -15.73 5.95 0.25
C LEU A 61 -15.98 7.33 0.91
N ALA A 62 -15.99 7.39 2.22
CA ALA A 62 -16.24 8.63 2.96
C ALA A 62 -15.01 9.55 3.02
N VAL A 63 -13.81 8.98 3.08
CA VAL A 63 -12.52 9.69 3.24
C VAL A 63 -11.79 9.85 1.91
N GLY A 64 -12.12 9.04 0.90
CA GLY A 64 -11.44 8.99 -0.40
C GLY A 64 -10.06 8.34 -0.36
N ARG A 65 -9.78 7.55 0.70
CA ARG A 65 -8.52 6.83 0.89
C ARG A 65 -8.79 5.40 1.32
N THR A 66 -8.02 4.45 0.77
CA THR A 66 -8.11 3.03 1.10
C THR A 66 -7.26 2.64 2.30
N GLU A 67 -6.25 3.45 2.62
CA GLU A 67 -5.19 3.17 3.59
C GLU A 67 -4.42 1.88 3.23
N ILE A 68 -4.30 1.59 1.93
CA ILE A 68 -3.55 0.45 1.39
C ILE A 68 -2.48 0.96 0.42
N ILE A 69 -1.26 0.46 0.59
CA ILE A 69 -0.14 0.65 -0.33
C ILE A 69 0.14 -0.70 -1.00
N ALA A 70 0.11 -0.74 -2.34
CA ALA A 70 0.52 -1.93 -3.06
C ALA A 70 2.04 -2.00 -3.16
N VAL A 71 2.63 -3.11 -2.74
CA VAL A 71 4.01 -3.47 -3.05
C VAL A 71 3.98 -4.35 -4.29
N LEU A 72 4.26 -3.73 -5.44
CA LEU A 72 4.20 -4.39 -6.75
C LEU A 72 5.45 -5.22 -6.97
N VAL A 73 5.24 -6.51 -7.30
CA VAL A 73 6.30 -7.47 -7.62
C VAL A 73 6.01 -8.05 -8.99
N THR A 74 6.89 -7.79 -9.95
CA THR A 74 6.77 -8.28 -11.34
C THR A 74 7.49 -9.59 -11.58
N GLU A 75 8.33 -10.01 -10.64
CA GLU A 75 9.01 -11.30 -10.64
C GLU A 75 8.15 -12.41 -10.00
N PRO A 76 8.43 -13.69 -10.29
CA PRO A 76 7.81 -14.81 -9.57
C PRO A 76 8.07 -14.73 -8.05
N LEU A 77 7.10 -15.15 -7.23
CA LEU A 77 7.28 -15.15 -5.77
C LEU A 77 8.46 -16.01 -5.29
N SER A 78 8.88 -17.02 -6.06
CA SER A 78 10.08 -17.80 -5.77
C SER A 78 11.34 -16.93 -5.75
N GLU A 79 11.44 -15.97 -6.66
CA GLU A 79 12.55 -15.01 -6.71
C GLU A 79 12.47 -14.03 -5.53
N LEU A 80 11.29 -13.52 -5.23
CA LEU A 80 11.05 -12.64 -4.08
C LEU A 80 11.57 -13.24 -2.77
N PHE A 81 11.39 -14.54 -2.56
CA PHE A 81 11.83 -15.22 -1.34
C PHE A 81 13.26 -15.75 -1.40
N SER A 82 13.88 -15.80 -2.58
CA SER A 82 15.25 -16.28 -2.78
C SER A 82 16.29 -15.16 -2.75
N ASP A 83 15.90 -13.94 -3.17
CA ASP A 83 16.78 -12.79 -3.20
C ASP A 83 16.65 -11.97 -1.92
N PRO A 84 17.72 -11.83 -1.12
CA PRO A 84 17.71 -11.03 0.11
C PRO A 84 17.29 -9.58 -0.08
N THR A 85 17.51 -9.00 -1.26
CA THR A 85 17.16 -7.61 -1.58
C THR A 85 15.68 -7.34 -1.36
N TYR A 86 14.81 -8.27 -1.80
CA TYR A 86 13.37 -8.10 -1.61
C TYR A 86 12.95 -8.22 -0.14
N SER A 87 13.62 -9.08 0.64
CA SER A 87 13.33 -9.19 2.06
C SER A 87 13.69 -7.91 2.82
N GLU A 88 14.79 -7.24 2.46
CA GLU A 88 15.20 -5.95 3.02
C GLU A 88 14.20 -4.83 2.64
N PHE A 89 13.75 -4.76 1.38
CA PHE A 89 12.71 -3.81 0.98
C PHE A 89 11.41 -4.02 1.76
N LEU A 90 10.94 -5.26 1.86
CA LEU A 90 9.69 -5.56 2.59
C LEU A 90 9.81 -5.25 4.07
N SER A 91 10.98 -5.54 4.67
CA SER A 91 11.25 -5.22 6.07
C SER A 91 11.20 -3.72 6.32
N GLY A 92 11.93 -2.93 5.54
CA GLY A 92 11.96 -1.47 5.66
C GLY A 92 10.58 -0.83 5.42
N ILE A 93 9.85 -1.29 4.40
CA ILE A 93 8.48 -0.81 4.12
C ILE A 93 7.56 -1.12 5.31
N THR A 94 7.63 -2.33 5.85
CA THR A 94 6.76 -2.76 6.96
C THR A 94 7.10 -2.01 8.25
N GLU A 95 8.38 -1.80 8.52
CA GLU A 95 8.86 -1.05 9.69
C GLU A 95 8.37 0.40 9.65
N GLU A 96 8.58 1.10 8.53
CA GLU A 96 8.16 2.49 8.37
C GLU A 96 6.64 2.67 8.44
N LEU A 97 5.88 1.72 7.90
CA LEU A 97 4.42 1.79 7.92
C LEU A 97 3.78 1.31 9.24
N SER A 98 4.56 0.70 10.15
CA SER A 98 4.04 0.07 11.38
C SER A 98 3.30 1.03 12.31
N GLU A 99 3.70 2.31 12.36
CA GLU A 99 3.07 3.34 13.17
C GLU A 99 2.02 4.16 12.40
N SER A 100 1.81 3.84 11.11
CA SER A 100 0.84 4.51 10.24
C SER A 100 -0.50 3.77 10.19
N SER A 101 -1.52 4.38 9.55
CA SER A 101 -2.77 3.68 9.23
C SER A 101 -2.68 2.83 7.97
N TYR A 102 -1.56 2.88 7.24
CA TYR A 102 -1.40 2.20 5.96
C TYR A 102 -1.02 0.73 6.13
N LEU A 103 -1.65 -0.12 5.31
CA LEU A 103 -1.35 -1.54 5.22
C LEU A 103 -0.59 -1.82 3.92
N PRO A 104 0.66 -2.34 3.95
CA PRO A 104 1.31 -2.83 2.76
C PRO A 104 0.70 -4.15 2.30
N VAL A 105 0.40 -4.27 1.00
CA VAL A 105 -0.15 -5.47 0.37
C VAL A 105 0.73 -5.87 -0.82
N ILE A 106 1.27 -7.07 -0.81
CA ILE A 106 2.04 -7.60 -1.95
C ILE A 106 1.08 -7.85 -3.11
N LEU A 107 1.35 -7.21 -4.24
CA LEU A 107 0.62 -7.36 -5.49
C LEU A 107 1.55 -8.01 -6.53
N GLN A 108 1.38 -9.30 -6.74
CA GLN A 108 2.13 -10.03 -7.76
C GLN A 108 1.59 -9.75 -9.16
N ALA A 109 2.51 -9.54 -10.12
CA ALA A 109 2.21 -9.25 -11.51
C ALA A 109 3.23 -9.89 -12.49
N SER A 110 3.68 -11.12 -12.21
CA SER A 110 4.66 -11.84 -13.00
C SER A 110 4.09 -12.44 -14.30
N SER A 111 2.82 -12.85 -14.29
CA SER A 111 2.12 -13.39 -15.46
C SER A 111 1.19 -12.35 -16.10
N SER A 112 0.79 -12.59 -17.37
CA SER A 112 -0.18 -11.73 -18.07
C SER A 112 -1.52 -11.65 -17.34
N HIS A 113 -1.98 -12.74 -16.74
CA HIS A 113 -3.22 -12.77 -15.95
C HIS A 113 -3.10 -11.91 -14.70
N GLU A 114 -1.98 -11.99 -13.98
CA GLU A 114 -1.73 -11.19 -12.79
C GLU A 114 -1.57 -9.70 -13.13
N ARG A 115 -0.88 -9.36 -14.22
CA ARG A 115 -0.79 -7.98 -14.72
C ARG A 115 -2.17 -7.39 -15.05
N ASN A 116 -3.05 -8.15 -15.68
CA ASN A 116 -4.42 -7.69 -15.96
C ASN A 116 -5.21 -7.45 -14.68
N ARG A 117 -5.08 -8.33 -13.69
CA ARG A 117 -5.70 -8.13 -12.36
C ARG A 117 -5.14 -6.91 -11.64
N ALA A 118 -3.83 -6.71 -11.68
CA ALA A 118 -3.19 -5.52 -11.09
C ALA A 118 -3.73 -4.24 -11.74
N ARG A 119 -3.81 -4.21 -13.08
CA ARG A 119 -4.43 -3.10 -13.85
C ARG A 119 -5.84 -2.80 -13.36
N GLU A 120 -6.71 -3.80 -13.25
CA GLU A 120 -8.07 -3.62 -12.76
C GLU A 120 -8.12 -3.01 -11.35
N HIS A 121 -7.21 -3.41 -10.47
CA HIS A 121 -7.11 -2.85 -9.13
C HIS A 121 -6.68 -1.39 -9.14
N PHE A 122 -5.75 -1.00 -10.02
CA PHE A 122 -5.33 0.39 -10.20
C PHE A 122 -6.47 1.26 -10.74
N GLU A 123 -7.18 0.79 -11.77
CA GLU A 123 -8.34 1.47 -12.35
C GLU A 123 -9.47 1.68 -11.33
N ARG A 124 -9.69 0.70 -10.45
CA ARG A 124 -10.68 0.78 -9.36
C ARG A 124 -10.21 1.58 -8.15
N ARG A 125 -9.02 2.19 -8.19
CA ARG A 125 -8.44 2.91 -7.05
C ARG A 125 -8.42 2.08 -5.76
N SER A 126 -8.03 0.80 -5.87
CA SER A 126 -7.97 -0.12 -4.72
C SER A 126 -6.80 0.17 -3.78
N PHE A 127 -5.85 1.00 -4.19
CA PHE A 127 -4.65 1.39 -3.46
C PHE A 127 -4.46 2.90 -3.52
N ASP A 128 -3.91 3.48 -2.47
CA ASP A 128 -3.60 4.92 -2.41
C ASP A 128 -2.25 5.24 -3.05
N ALA A 129 -1.32 4.28 -3.03
CA ALA A 129 -0.01 4.40 -3.64
C ALA A 129 0.55 3.02 -4.03
N VAL A 130 1.61 3.02 -4.84
CA VAL A 130 2.34 1.83 -5.26
C VAL A 130 3.82 1.99 -4.96
N ILE A 131 4.45 0.95 -4.42
CA ILE A 131 5.89 0.78 -4.35
C ILE A 131 6.25 -0.37 -5.26
N ASP A 132 6.91 -0.11 -6.38
CA ASP A 132 7.37 -1.13 -7.33
C ASP A 132 8.79 -1.54 -6.94
N VAL A 133 8.96 -2.77 -6.42
CA VAL A 133 10.25 -3.29 -5.96
C VAL A 133 10.99 -4.07 -7.03
N SER A 134 10.39 -4.25 -8.20
CA SER A 134 11.00 -4.93 -9.37
C SER A 134 10.66 -4.21 -10.69
N PRO A 135 10.90 -2.88 -10.79
CA PRO A 135 10.55 -2.13 -11.98
C PRO A 135 11.37 -2.58 -13.19
N TYR A 136 10.74 -2.67 -14.36
CA TYR A 136 11.44 -2.97 -15.61
C TYR A 136 11.02 -2.03 -16.75
N LYS A 137 11.93 -1.82 -17.70
CA LYS A 137 11.70 -0.97 -18.87
C LYS A 137 10.60 -1.55 -19.77
N GLY A 138 9.64 -0.71 -20.14
CA GLY A 138 8.51 -1.12 -20.97
C GLY A 138 7.38 -1.82 -20.21
N SER A 139 7.35 -1.70 -18.87
CA SER A 139 6.24 -2.20 -18.08
C SER A 139 4.93 -1.48 -18.42
N GLU A 140 3.95 -2.22 -18.92
CA GLU A 140 2.60 -1.70 -19.18
C GLU A 140 1.92 -1.17 -17.91
N LEU A 141 2.23 -1.74 -16.74
CA LEU A 141 1.65 -1.30 -15.47
C LEU A 141 2.16 0.08 -15.06
N LEU A 142 3.43 0.41 -15.34
CA LEU A 142 3.96 1.75 -15.07
C LEU A 142 3.28 2.80 -15.95
N GLU A 143 2.96 2.48 -17.21
CA GLU A 143 2.16 3.38 -18.05
C GLU A 143 0.76 3.59 -17.49
N VAL A 144 0.09 2.54 -17.04
CA VAL A 144 -1.23 2.64 -16.40
C VAL A 144 -1.17 3.50 -15.13
N LEU A 145 -0.18 3.29 -14.27
CA LEU A 145 0.00 4.09 -13.06
C LEU A 145 0.23 5.57 -13.36
N ARG A 146 1.02 5.87 -14.41
CA ARG A 146 1.26 7.23 -14.91
C ARG A 146 -0.03 7.88 -15.40
N GLU A 147 -0.79 7.20 -16.24
CA GLU A 147 -2.05 7.71 -16.81
C GLU A 147 -3.10 7.95 -15.73
N LEU A 148 -3.19 7.08 -14.74
CA LEU A 148 -4.11 7.21 -13.62
C LEU A 148 -3.64 8.22 -12.56
N GLY A 149 -2.39 8.71 -12.64
CA GLY A 149 -1.80 9.59 -11.64
C GLY A 149 -1.71 8.96 -10.25
N VAL A 150 -1.43 7.66 -10.17
CA VAL A 150 -1.26 6.97 -8.89
C VAL A 150 0.12 7.30 -8.33
N PRO A 151 0.23 7.80 -7.08
CA PRO A 151 1.52 8.00 -6.44
C PRO A 151 2.34 6.72 -6.46
N THR A 152 3.54 6.76 -7.06
CA THR A 152 4.36 5.56 -7.26
C THR A 152 5.82 5.85 -6.92
N VAL A 153 6.45 4.89 -6.23
CA VAL A 153 7.89 4.86 -5.96
C VAL A 153 8.48 3.63 -6.65
N LEU A 154 9.55 3.80 -7.38
CA LEU A 154 10.32 2.72 -8.01
C LEU A 154 11.54 2.41 -7.14
N CYS A 155 11.72 1.15 -6.74
CA CYS A 155 12.92 0.66 -6.07
C CYS A 155 13.84 0.03 -7.12
N GLY A 156 14.88 0.76 -7.53
CA GLY A 156 15.79 0.38 -8.59
C GLY A 156 15.89 1.42 -9.69
N GLN A 157 16.88 1.27 -10.53
CA GLN A 157 17.19 2.20 -11.59
C GLN A 157 16.76 1.63 -12.96
N LEU A 158 16.00 2.39 -13.72
CA LEU A 158 15.64 2.03 -15.09
C LEU A 158 16.55 2.76 -16.08
N GLU A 159 17.09 2.03 -17.05
CA GLU A 159 17.92 2.58 -18.12
C GLU A 159 17.22 3.73 -18.85
N GLY A 160 17.90 4.88 -18.96
CA GLY A 160 17.38 6.07 -19.62
C GLY A 160 16.38 6.89 -18.77
N HIS A 161 16.10 6.46 -17.54
CA HIS A 161 15.22 7.15 -16.58
C HIS A 161 13.88 7.62 -17.18
N PRO A 162 13.09 6.74 -17.82
CA PRO A 162 11.90 7.13 -18.59
C PRO A 162 10.80 7.77 -17.75
N TYR A 163 10.85 7.63 -16.43
CA TYR A 163 9.84 8.13 -15.49
C TYR A 163 10.39 9.14 -14.48
N ARG A 164 11.56 9.75 -14.75
CA ARG A 164 12.25 10.68 -13.82
C ARG A 164 11.35 11.81 -13.30
N ASP A 165 10.51 12.38 -14.17
CA ASP A 165 9.63 13.50 -13.83
C ASP A 165 8.22 13.06 -13.44
N VAL A 166 7.99 11.76 -13.32
CA VAL A 166 6.66 11.16 -13.06
C VAL A 166 6.62 10.43 -11.73
N PHE A 167 7.61 9.57 -11.46
CA PHE A 167 7.67 8.76 -10.26
C PHE A 167 8.91 9.09 -9.43
N SER A 168 8.78 8.96 -8.11
CA SER A 168 9.94 8.96 -7.22
C SER A 168 10.73 7.67 -7.41
N THR A 169 12.06 7.74 -7.32
CA THR A 169 12.94 6.58 -7.48
C THR A 169 13.92 6.51 -6.32
N VAL A 170 14.08 5.32 -5.75
CA VAL A 170 15.06 4.98 -4.72
C VAL A 170 15.97 3.89 -5.27
N TYR A 171 17.27 4.12 -5.30
CA TYR A 171 18.26 3.14 -5.81
C TYR A 171 19.63 3.35 -5.14
N SER A 172 20.45 2.29 -5.16
CA SER A 172 21.87 2.33 -4.79
C SER A 172 22.71 2.83 -5.96
N ASP A 173 23.84 3.47 -5.65
CA ASP A 173 24.85 3.83 -6.66
C ASP A 173 25.73 2.62 -6.98
N ASP A 174 25.19 1.73 -7.84
CA ASP A 174 25.85 0.48 -8.20
C ASP A 174 27.12 0.70 -9.04
N GLU A 175 27.17 1.79 -9.84
CA GLU A 175 28.36 2.17 -10.59
C GLU A 175 29.51 2.54 -9.66
N GLU A 176 29.26 3.42 -8.69
CA GLU A 176 30.24 3.82 -7.69
C GLU A 176 30.63 2.63 -6.80
N GLY A 177 29.69 1.78 -6.41
CA GLY A 177 29.94 0.54 -5.69
C GLY A 177 30.88 -0.41 -6.46
N GLY A 178 30.62 -0.63 -7.75
CA GLY A 178 31.48 -1.41 -8.64
C GLY A 178 32.88 -0.81 -8.77
N ARG A 179 32.97 0.51 -8.92
CA ARG A 179 34.25 1.23 -8.96
C ARG A 179 35.06 1.03 -7.68
N PHE A 180 34.44 1.13 -6.51
CA PHE A 180 35.12 0.89 -5.23
C PHE A 180 35.58 -0.57 -5.09
N ALA A 181 34.79 -1.53 -5.51
CA ALA A 181 35.16 -2.95 -5.49
C ALA A 181 36.39 -3.20 -6.36
N ALA A 182 36.44 -2.67 -7.58
CA ALA A 182 37.58 -2.79 -8.48
C ALA A 182 38.85 -2.15 -7.91
N LEU A 183 38.76 -0.95 -7.31
CA LEU A 183 39.85 -0.29 -6.65
C LEU A 183 40.40 -1.10 -5.47
N ALA A 184 39.54 -1.65 -4.62
CA ALA A 184 39.93 -2.49 -3.50
C ALA A 184 40.66 -3.77 -3.92
N MET A 185 40.28 -4.38 -5.06
CA MET A 185 40.99 -5.51 -5.64
C MET A 185 42.35 -5.12 -6.17
N LYS A 186 42.47 -3.99 -6.88
CA LYS A 186 43.72 -3.45 -7.40
C LYS A 186 44.72 -3.16 -6.26
N ASP A 187 44.26 -2.52 -5.18
CA ASP A 187 45.09 -2.20 -4.02
C ASP A 187 45.64 -3.47 -3.32
N ARG A 188 44.90 -4.57 -3.42
CA ARG A 188 45.34 -5.89 -2.93
C ARG A 188 46.22 -6.65 -3.95
N GLY A 189 46.69 -5.99 -5.01
CA GLY A 189 47.59 -6.54 -6.01
C GLY A 189 46.97 -7.56 -6.98
N ARG A 190 45.63 -7.61 -7.08
CA ARG A 190 44.95 -8.40 -8.12
C ARG A 190 45.14 -7.71 -9.46
N LYS A 191 45.61 -8.48 -10.48
CA LYS A 191 45.91 -7.97 -11.83
C LYS A 191 44.84 -8.31 -12.85
N ASP A 192 44.07 -9.36 -12.59
CA ASP A 192 42.95 -9.82 -13.44
C ASP A 192 41.67 -9.57 -12.65
N ILE A 193 40.94 -8.51 -13.07
CA ILE A 193 39.69 -8.07 -12.48
C ILE A 193 38.65 -7.99 -13.58
#